data_4fad023093497fea0f2b129606832ad9
#
_entry.id   4fad023093497fea0f2b129606832ad9
#
_cell.length_a   1.000
_cell.length_b   1.000
_cell.length_c   1.000
_cell.angle_alpha   90.00
_cell.angle_beta   90.00
_cell.angle_gamma   90.00
#
_symmetry.space_group_name_H-M   'P 1'
#
loop_
_entity.id
_entity.type
_entity.pdbx_description
1 polymer ?
#
loop_
_entity_poly.entity_id
_entity_poly.type
_entity_poly.pdbx_seq_one_letter_code
_entity_poly.pdbx_strand_id
1 'polypeptide(L)'
;TINLIPTITATNSPVSNCGPSVVTLTATPSSGTINWYADATSTTTLGTGTTYVTPFLNGNTIFYAEAVNANCTNGTRVPVEVRIYPLPAVTDEEKIICQSNPVTLDAGLSGMSYLWSTGATTATIQVNDIGNFYVDITSPAPENCTSRKNFKVIRQIVPEIKAVIVNETTVTIEVTNTAPYFEYSLDNISYQSSNIFTNAPAGIQTAYVRDTSFCNSDQEQFIVIAPPKFFTPNNDGFNDVWYVKDFEVYPKATISIFDQYGKLVSQLSPTNVSW
;
A
#
# COMPACT_ATOMS: atom_id res chain seq x y z
N THR A 1 -61.05 -42.88 11.44
CA THR A 1 -60.07 -41.80 11.77
C THR A 1 -59.92 -40.91 10.53
N ILE A 2 -60.31 -39.65 10.60
CA ILE A 2 -60.11 -38.66 9.53
C ILE A 2 -58.66 -38.26 9.63
N ASN A 3 -57.81 -38.70 8.68
CA ASN A 3 -56.45 -38.20 8.55
C ASN A 3 -56.52 -36.78 7.97
N LEU A 4 -56.19 -35.78 8.76
CA LEU A 4 -56.04 -34.43 8.27
C LEU A 4 -54.85 -34.36 7.31
N ILE A 5 -55.03 -33.68 6.16
CA ILE A 5 -53.98 -33.41 5.19
C ILE A 5 -52.95 -32.47 5.88
N PRO A 6 -51.66 -32.85 5.93
CA PRO A 6 -50.66 -32.00 6.55
C PRO A 6 -50.39 -30.75 5.73
N THR A 7 -50.13 -29.64 6.38
CA THR A 7 -49.79 -28.35 5.76
C THR A 7 -48.57 -27.74 6.45
N ILE A 8 -47.87 -26.87 5.78
CA ILE A 8 -46.82 -26.05 6.41
C ILE A 8 -47.47 -24.85 7.08
N THR A 9 -47.16 -24.65 8.35
CA THR A 9 -47.73 -23.57 9.17
C THR A 9 -46.81 -22.38 9.29
N ALA A 10 -45.49 -22.59 9.16
CA ALA A 10 -44.48 -21.55 9.20
C ALA A 10 -43.16 -21.97 8.50
N THR A 11 -42.44 -20.99 7.99
CA THR A 11 -41.08 -21.13 7.51
C THR A 11 -40.24 -19.91 7.97
N ASN A 12 -38.91 -20.01 7.90
CA ASN A 12 -38.04 -18.87 8.13
C ASN A 12 -37.73 -18.05 6.85
N SER A 13 -38.56 -18.21 5.80
CA SER A 13 -38.36 -17.48 4.52
C SER A 13 -38.75 -16.00 4.62
N PRO A 14 -37.98 -15.07 4.03
CA PRO A 14 -36.66 -15.29 3.42
C PRO A 14 -35.54 -15.40 4.47
N VAL A 15 -34.57 -16.30 4.23
CA VAL A 15 -33.34 -16.37 5.01
C VAL A 15 -32.26 -15.58 4.28
N SER A 16 -31.66 -14.61 4.96
CA SER A 16 -30.58 -13.77 4.36
C SER A 16 -29.24 -14.08 4.97
N ASN A 17 -28.19 -14.06 4.13
CA ASN A 17 -26.82 -14.19 4.57
C ASN A 17 -25.91 -13.27 3.77
N CYS A 18 -24.84 -12.79 4.41
CA CYS A 18 -23.80 -11.99 3.78
C CYS A 18 -22.67 -12.88 3.29
N GLY A 19 -22.40 -12.83 2.00
CA GLY A 19 -21.42 -13.67 1.35
C GLY A 19 -21.84 -15.13 1.16
N PRO A 20 -21.14 -15.86 0.30
CA PRO A 20 -21.40 -17.28 0.06
C PRO A 20 -21.35 -18.11 1.35
N SER A 21 -22.33 -18.96 1.57
CA SER A 21 -22.46 -19.68 2.84
C SER A 21 -23.37 -20.91 2.72
N VAL A 22 -23.31 -21.73 3.75
CA VAL A 22 -24.29 -22.77 4.09
C VAL A 22 -25.35 -22.14 5.00
N VAL A 23 -26.64 -22.40 4.73
CA VAL A 23 -27.76 -21.81 5.47
C VAL A 23 -28.67 -22.88 6.03
N THR A 24 -29.21 -22.66 7.20
CA THR A 24 -30.21 -23.57 7.80
C THR A 24 -31.65 -23.04 7.54
N LEU A 25 -32.43 -23.84 6.82
CA LEU A 25 -33.85 -23.58 6.57
C LEU A 25 -34.70 -24.31 7.62
N THR A 26 -35.82 -23.68 7.96
CA THR A 26 -36.77 -24.28 8.90
C THR A 26 -38.18 -24.24 8.33
N ALA A 27 -38.95 -25.29 8.60
CA ALA A 27 -40.38 -25.34 8.29
C ALA A 27 -41.10 -26.12 9.37
N THR A 28 -42.29 -25.66 9.72
CA THR A 28 -43.13 -26.30 10.74
C THR A 28 -44.36 -26.91 10.09
N PRO A 29 -44.58 -28.23 10.19
CA PRO A 29 -45.78 -28.88 9.68
C PRO A 29 -46.91 -28.79 10.71
N SER A 30 -48.16 -28.83 10.26
CA SER A 30 -49.34 -28.99 11.13
C SER A 30 -49.42 -30.39 11.75
N SER A 31 -48.87 -31.37 11.04
CA SER A 31 -48.69 -32.77 11.47
C SER A 31 -47.68 -33.47 10.56
N GLY A 32 -47.17 -34.61 11.00
CA GLY A 32 -46.23 -35.41 10.20
C GLY A 32 -44.80 -34.85 10.18
N THR A 33 -44.09 -34.96 9.04
CA THR A 33 -42.72 -34.53 8.80
C THR A 33 -42.62 -33.59 7.61
N ILE A 34 -41.46 -32.92 7.45
CA ILE A 34 -41.17 -32.11 6.29
C ILE A 34 -40.23 -32.86 5.37
N ASN A 35 -40.54 -32.85 4.07
CA ASN A 35 -39.59 -33.21 3.00
C ASN A 35 -39.09 -31.94 2.31
N TRP A 36 -37.79 -31.87 2.03
CA TRP A 36 -37.17 -30.74 1.35
C TRP A 36 -36.78 -31.11 -0.08
N TYR A 37 -36.99 -30.17 -1.02
CA TYR A 37 -36.78 -30.37 -2.46
C TYR A 37 -36.03 -29.18 -3.07
N ALA A 38 -35.33 -29.45 -4.20
CA ALA A 38 -34.62 -28.44 -4.94
C ALA A 38 -35.53 -27.51 -5.77
N ASP A 39 -36.69 -28.04 -6.19
CA ASP A 39 -37.67 -27.29 -7.01
C ASP A 39 -39.11 -27.78 -6.70
N ALA A 40 -40.07 -27.08 -7.33
CA ALA A 40 -41.51 -27.35 -7.09
C ALA A 40 -41.98 -28.72 -7.61
N THR A 41 -41.25 -29.36 -8.51
CA THR A 41 -41.67 -30.55 -9.25
C THR A 41 -40.79 -31.78 -9.04
N SER A 42 -39.60 -31.59 -8.44
CA SER A 42 -38.63 -32.68 -8.19
C SER A 42 -39.24 -33.84 -7.42
N THR A 43 -38.96 -35.06 -7.84
CA THR A 43 -39.39 -36.29 -7.14
C THR A 43 -38.36 -36.74 -6.09
N THR A 44 -37.16 -36.21 -6.13
CA THR A 44 -36.06 -36.55 -5.22
C THR A 44 -36.04 -35.58 -4.03
N THR A 45 -36.13 -36.10 -2.82
CA THR A 45 -35.95 -35.32 -1.60
C THR A 45 -34.48 -35.03 -1.33
N LEU A 46 -34.17 -33.81 -0.93
CA LEU A 46 -32.85 -33.37 -0.47
C LEU A 46 -32.62 -33.74 1.00
N GLY A 47 -33.69 -33.83 1.77
CA GLY A 47 -33.64 -34.15 3.20
C GLY A 47 -35.02 -34.20 3.82
N THR A 48 -35.11 -34.68 5.07
CA THR A 48 -36.34 -34.77 5.83
C THR A 48 -36.16 -34.16 7.22
N GLY A 49 -37.25 -33.64 7.80
CA GLY A 49 -37.25 -33.02 9.12
C GLY A 49 -37.56 -31.53 9.07
N THR A 50 -37.81 -30.95 10.24
CA THR A 50 -38.17 -29.53 10.37
C THR A 50 -37.06 -28.56 10.07
N THR A 51 -35.84 -29.05 9.90
CA THR A 51 -34.66 -28.27 9.51
C THR A 51 -33.96 -28.92 8.31
N TYR A 52 -33.41 -28.08 7.43
CA TYR A 52 -32.57 -28.51 6.31
C TYR A 52 -31.34 -27.58 6.19
N VAL A 53 -30.14 -28.19 6.18
CA VAL A 53 -28.91 -27.49 5.96
C VAL A 53 -28.57 -27.54 4.46
N THR A 54 -28.53 -26.38 3.82
CA THR A 54 -28.29 -26.29 2.39
C THR A 54 -26.86 -26.68 2.02
N PRO A 55 -26.57 -27.04 0.78
CA PRO A 55 -25.21 -26.99 0.25
C PRO A 55 -24.64 -25.57 0.37
N PHE A 56 -23.35 -25.41 0.09
CA PHE A 56 -22.73 -24.08 0.00
C PHE A 56 -23.32 -23.29 -1.16
N LEU A 57 -23.90 -22.12 -0.88
CA LEU A 57 -24.62 -21.28 -1.82
C LEU A 57 -23.76 -20.05 -2.18
N ASN A 58 -23.59 -19.79 -3.49
CA ASN A 58 -22.90 -18.61 -4.00
C ASN A 58 -23.87 -17.48 -4.42
N GLY A 59 -25.16 -17.71 -4.36
CA GLY A 59 -26.18 -16.74 -4.78
C GLY A 59 -27.56 -17.14 -4.30
N ASN A 60 -28.56 -16.31 -4.61
CA ASN A 60 -29.95 -16.51 -4.24
C ASN A 60 -30.48 -17.84 -4.79
N THR A 61 -31.18 -18.58 -3.92
CA THR A 61 -31.69 -19.91 -4.24
C THR A 61 -33.05 -20.09 -3.56
N ILE A 62 -33.96 -20.81 -4.20
CA ILE A 62 -35.25 -21.18 -3.61
C ILE A 62 -35.27 -22.69 -3.42
N PHE A 63 -35.54 -23.12 -2.21
CA PHE A 63 -35.83 -24.50 -1.84
C PHE A 63 -37.34 -24.65 -1.57
N TYR A 64 -37.82 -25.88 -1.56
CA TYR A 64 -39.23 -26.15 -1.36
C TYR A 64 -39.40 -27.14 -0.24
N ALA A 65 -40.36 -26.83 0.64
CA ALA A 65 -40.75 -27.70 1.74
C ALA A 65 -42.16 -28.26 1.50
N GLU A 66 -42.36 -29.53 1.81
CA GLU A 66 -43.64 -30.22 1.76
C GLU A 66 -43.92 -30.94 3.07
N ALA A 67 -45.08 -30.72 3.67
CA ALA A 67 -45.53 -31.48 4.82
C ALA A 67 -46.11 -32.83 4.39
N VAL A 68 -45.58 -33.92 4.95
CA VAL A 68 -46.00 -35.29 4.61
C VAL A 68 -46.36 -36.07 5.89
N ASN A 69 -47.37 -36.90 5.79
CA ASN A 69 -47.76 -37.84 6.81
C ASN A 69 -47.71 -39.25 6.20
N ALA A 70 -47.48 -40.30 6.99
CA ALA A 70 -47.24 -41.66 6.52
C ALA A 70 -48.23 -42.17 5.43
N ASN A 71 -49.39 -41.58 5.34
CA ASN A 71 -50.43 -41.98 4.37
C ASN A 71 -51.06 -40.83 3.57
N CYS A 72 -50.58 -39.59 3.74
CA CYS A 72 -51.16 -38.41 3.08
C CYS A 72 -50.12 -37.33 2.81
N THR A 73 -50.17 -36.78 1.61
CA THR A 73 -49.57 -35.52 1.26
C THR A 73 -50.59 -34.68 0.50
N ASN A 74 -50.56 -33.36 0.60
CA ASN A 74 -51.40 -32.50 -0.22
C ASN A 74 -50.69 -32.13 -1.56
N GLY A 75 -49.46 -32.56 -1.76
CA GLY A 75 -48.67 -32.21 -2.93
C GLY A 75 -48.29 -30.74 -3.05
N THR A 76 -48.66 -29.91 -2.04
CA THR A 76 -48.40 -28.48 -2.07
C THR A 76 -47.04 -28.21 -1.42
N ARG A 77 -46.09 -27.66 -2.22
CA ARG A 77 -44.79 -27.23 -1.79
C ARG A 77 -44.78 -25.74 -1.50
N VAL A 78 -44.21 -25.37 -0.39
CA VAL A 78 -44.03 -23.97 0.02
C VAL A 78 -42.59 -23.55 -0.30
N PRO A 79 -42.38 -22.47 -1.07
CA PRO A 79 -41.07 -21.98 -1.35
C PRO A 79 -40.41 -21.36 -0.11
N VAL A 80 -39.15 -21.65 0.09
CA VAL A 80 -38.28 -21.08 1.14
C VAL A 80 -37.11 -20.42 0.44
N GLU A 81 -37.13 -19.09 0.43
CA GLU A 81 -36.16 -18.26 -0.27
C GLU A 81 -34.92 -18.06 0.58
N VAL A 82 -33.70 -18.23 -0.04
CA VAL A 82 -32.41 -17.85 0.48
C VAL A 82 -31.88 -16.69 -0.32
N ARG A 83 -31.50 -15.61 0.35
CA ARG A 83 -30.87 -14.42 -0.23
C ARG A 83 -29.42 -14.34 0.21
N ILE A 84 -28.49 -14.45 -0.73
CA ILE A 84 -27.07 -14.28 -0.49
C ILE A 84 -26.68 -12.89 -1.01
N TYR A 85 -26.41 -12.00 -0.08
CA TYR A 85 -25.98 -10.64 -0.41
C TYR A 85 -24.46 -10.54 -0.54
N PRO A 86 -23.93 -9.75 -1.49
CA PRO A 86 -22.49 -9.57 -1.63
C PRO A 86 -21.94 -8.81 -0.44
N LEU A 87 -20.75 -9.18 -0.02
CA LEU A 87 -19.97 -8.38 0.93
C LEU A 87 -19.39 -7.15 0.22
N PRO A 88 -19.31 -5.98 0.87
CA PRO A 88 -18.55 -4.85 0.36
C PRO A 88 -17.12 -5.27 -0.01
N ALA A 89 -16.71 -5.02 -1.27
CA ALA A 89 -15.38 -5.38 -1.74
C ALA A 89 -14.34 -4.37 -1.25
N VAL A 90 -13.40 -4.80 -0.43
CA VAL A 90 -12.37 -3.97 0.19
C VAL A 90 -10.98 -4.56 -0.02
N THR A 91 -9.97 -3.68 -0.02
CA THR A 91 -8.55 -4.05 -0.07
C THR A 91 -7.82 -3.28 1.00
N ASP A 92 -7.01 -3.96 1.80
CA ASP A 92 -6.18 -3.35 2.83
C ASP A 92 -5.12 -2.44 2.21
N GLU A 93 -4.75 -1.36 2.91
CA GLU A 93 -3.80 -0.37 2.42
C GLU A 93 -2.70 -0.09 3.45
N GLU A 94 -1.50 0.17 2.94
CA GLU A 94 -0.43 0.79 3.72
C GLU A 94 -0.31 2.27 3.33
N LYS A 95 -0.21 3.15 4.31
CA LYS A 95 -0.06 4.60 4.13
C LYS A 95 1.20 5.09 4.84
N ILE A 96 1.86 6.05 4.21
CA ILE A 96 3.04 6.68 4.77
C ILE A 96 2.65 8.05 5.33
N ILE A 97 2.98 8.28 6.60
CA ILE A 97 2.82 9.60 7.22
C ILE A 97 4.14 10.37 7.14
N CYS A 98 4.07 11.59 6.60
CA CYS A 98 5.20 12.50 6.47
C CYS A 98 5.26 13.43 7.68
N GLN A 99 6.29 13.29 8.50
CA GLN A 99 6.55 14.16 9.66
C GLN A 99 5.29 14.50 10.48
N SER A 100 4.84 15.76 10.39
CA SER A 100 3.67 16.28 11.13
C SER A 100 2.41 16.43 10.26
N ASN A 101 2.45 16.01 8.99
CA ASN A 101 1.31 16.15 8.11
C ASN A 101 0.36 14.96 8.30
N PRO A 102 -0.93 15.21 8.57
CA PRO A 102 -1.91 14.15 8.68
C PRO A 102 -2.05 13.39 7.35
N VAL A 103 -2.25 12.08 7.44
CA VAL A 103 -2.61 11.25 6.29
C VAL A 103 -4.11 10.97 6.30
N THR A 104 -4.72 11.06 5.11
CA THR A 104 -6.13 10.73 4.94
C THR A 104 -6.28 9.24 4.66
N LEU A 105 -7.11 8.58 5.47
CA LEU A 105 -7.56 7.21 5.23
C LEU A 105 -8.96 7.28 4.62
N ASP A 106 -9.17 6.53 3.53
CA ASP A 106 -10.41 6.53 2.75
C ASP A 106 -11.00 5.12 2.72
N ALA A 107 -12.24 4.98 3.13
CA ALA A 107 -12.98 3.73 3.04
C ALA A 107 -13.07 3.22 1.59
N GLY A 108 -13.10 4.12 0.59
CA GLY A 108 -13.02 3.79 -0.83
C GLY A 108 -14.32 3.32 -1.46
N LEU A 109 -15.42 3.27 -0.72
CA LEU A 109 -16.76 2.90 -1.20
C LEU A 109 -17.74 4.02 -0.83
N SER A 110 -18.60 4.41 -1.74
CA SER A 110 -19.64 5.42 -1.52
C SER A 110 -21.00 4.78 -1.19
N GLY A 111 -21.88 5.53 -0.52
CA GLY A 111 -23.24 5.08 -0.21
C GLY A 111 -23.34 4.00 0.86
N MET A 112 -22.26 3.78 1.62
CA MET A 112 -22.17 2.83 2.73
C MET A 112 -22.25 3.55 4.08
N SER A 113 -22.43 2.79 5.13
CA SER A 113 -22.20 3.24 6.51
C SER A 113 -20.80 2.85 6.95
N TYR A 114 -20.16 3.70 7.75
CA TYR A 114 -18.78 3.51 8.19
C TYR A 114 -18.67 3.55 9.70
N LEU A 115 -17.79 2.72 10.24
CA LEU A 115 -17.38 2.77 11.65
C LEU A 115 -15.88 2.52 11.73
N TRP A 116 -15.14 3.60 11.97
CA TRP A 116 -13.69 3.53 12.12
C TRP A 116 -13.28 3.05 13.52
N SER A 117 -12.09 2.49 13.61
CA SER A 117 -11.46 2.13 14.90
C SER A 117 -11.31 3.33 15.85
N THR A 118 -11.36 4.54 15.34
CA THR A 118 -11.38 5.80 16.09
C THR A 118 -12.76 6.22 16.60
N GLY A 119 -13.83 5.50 16.19
CA GLY A 119 -15.22 5.85 16.47
C GLY A 119 -15.85 6.81 15.46
N ALA A 120 -15.11 7.30 14.47
CA ALA A 120 -15.66 8.15 13.40
C ALA A 120 -16.59 7.36 12.47
N THR A 121 -17.55 8.07 11.84
CA THR A 121 -18.55 7.48 10.94
C THR A 121 -18.55 8.12 9.53
N THR A 122 -17.51 8.88 9.21
CA THR A 122 -17.33 9.52 7.91
C THR A 122 -16.66 8.58 6.91
N ALA A 123 -16.82 8.82 5.60
CA ALA A 123 -16.16 8.03 4.55
C ALA A 123 -14.63 8.11 4.62
N THR A 124 -14.11 9.22 5.14
CA THR A 124 -12.67 9.45 5.30
C THR A 124 -12.38 9.94 6.72
N ILE A 125 -11.17 9.65 7.20
CA ILE A 125 -10.62 10.24 8.44
C ILE A 125 -9.20 10.76 8.18
N GLN A 126 -8.73 11.68 9.02
CA GLN A 126 -7.33 12.08 9.08
C GLN A 126 -6.68 11.53 10.34
N VAL A 127 -5.47 10.99 10.20
CA VAL A 127 -4.67 10.46 11.31
C VAL A 127 -3.28 11.09 11.32
N ASN A 128 -2.76 11.36 12.52
CA ASN A 128 -1.45 11.99 12.75
C ASN A 128 -0.40 10.99 13.26
N ASP A 129 -0.84 9.80 13.67
CA ASP A 129 0.00 8.82 14.31
C ASP A 129 0.18 7.57 13.44
N ILE A 130 1.34 6.92 13.63
CA ILE A 130 1.58 5.58 13.08
C ILE A 130 0.73 4.56 13.84
N GLY A 131 0.33 3.51 13.15
CA GLY A 131 -0.46 2.44 13.78
C GLY A 131 -1.32 1.67 12.79
N ASN A 132 -2.11 0.77 13.35
CA ASN A 132 -3.09 0.02 12.59
C ASN A 132 -4.47 0.62 12.85
N PHE A 133 -5.15 0.98 11.76
CA PHE A 133 -6.51 1.48 11.76
C PHE A 133 -7.38 0.55 10.95
N TYR A 134 -8.67 0.55 11.19
CA TYR A 134 -9.62 -0.15 10.35
C TYR A 134 -10.93 0.63 10.23
N VAL A 135 -11.68 0.31 9.20
CA VAL A 135 -13.06 0.76 9.03
C VAL A 135 -13.95 -0.44 8.72
N ASP A 136 -15.01 -0.58 9.49
CA ASP A 136 -16.12 -1.47 9.17
C ASP A 136 -17.07 -0.74 8.22
N ILE A 137 -17.28 -1.31 7.04
CA ILE A 137 -18.06 -0.74 5.94
C ILE A 137 -19.29 -1.60 5.77
N THR A 138 -20.47 -1.02 5.98
CA THR A 138 -21.74 -1.73 5.94
C THR A 138 -22.59 -1.23 4.77
N SER A 139 -23.06 -2.16 3.93
CA SER A 139 -23.99 -1.86 2.85
C SER A 139 -25.35 -1.40 3.40
N PRO A 140 -26.12 -0.59 2.64
CA PRO A 140 -27.44 -0.15 3.06
C PRO A 140 -28.44 -1.32 3.16
N ALA A 141 -29.57 -1.07 3.84
CA ALA A 141 -30.68 -2.01 3.86
C ALA A 141 -31.18 -2.29 2.42
N PRO A 142 -31.68 -3.50 2.12
CA PRO A 142 -31.94 -4.61 3.04
C PRO A 142 -30.72 -5.50 3.33
N GLU A 143 -29.58 -5.27 2.71
CA GLU A 143 -28.42 -6.15 2.76
C GLU A 143 -27.74 -6.13 4.13
N ASN A 144 -27.37 -4.95 4.62
CA ASN A 144 -26.68 -4.71 5.90
C ASN A 144 -25.43 -5.59 6.08
N CYS A 145 -24.70 -5.84 5.00
CA CYS A 145 -23.50 -6.65 5.02
C CYS A 145 -22.28 -5.82 5.33
N THR A 146 -21.39 -6.31 6.21
CA THR A 146 -20.23 -5.57 6.69
C THR A 146 -18.94 -6.26 6.25
N SER A 147 -18.01 -5.46 5.73
CA SER A 147 -16.62 -5.84 5.51
C SER A 147 -15.69 -4.91 6.27
N ARG A 148 -14.54 -5.41 6.67
CA ARG A 148 -13.49 -4.62 7.32
C ARG A 148 -12.34 -4.37 6.34
N LYS A 149 -11.98 -3.08 6.19
CA LYS A 149 -10.76 -2.63 5.50
C LYS A 149 -9.74 -2.19 6.54
N ASN A 150 -8.52 -2.72 6.43
CA ASN A 150 -7.43 -2.40 7.34
C ASN A 150 -6.46 -1.42 6.68
N PHE A 151 -5.89 -0.54 7.51
CA PHE A 151 -4.85 0.41 7.15
C PHE A 151 -3.67 0.25 8.10
N LYS A 152 -2.48 0.14 7.53
CA LYS A 152 -1.23 0.22 8.27
C LYS A 152 -0.58 1.57 7.98
N VAL A 153 -0.52 2.46 8.96
CA VAL A 153 0.14 3.75 8.85
C VAL A 153 1.55 3.64 9.42
N ILE A 154 2.54 3.89 8.59
CA ILE A 154 3.96 3.80 8.94
C ILE A 154 4.66 5.14 8.71
N ARG A 155 5.82 5.31 9.33
CA ARG A 155 6.75 6.41 9.04
C ARG A 155 8.00 5.82 8.42
N GLN A 156 8.47 6.42 7.34
CA GLN A 156 9.74 6.04 6.75
C GLN A 156 10.92 6.59 7.57
N ILE A 157 12.05 5.91 7.46
CA ILE A 157 13.33 6.39 8.02
C ILE A 157 13.70 7.68 7.30
N VAL A 158 14.08 8.71 8.06
CA VAL A 158 14.58 9.97 7.50
C VAL A 158 16.00 9.72 6.97
N PRO A 159 16.28 10.01 5.69
CA PRO A 159 17.64 9.95 5.18
C PRO A 159 18.50 11.04 5.85
N GLU A 160 19.71 10.70 6.22
CA GLU A 160 20.70 11.60 6.81
C GLU A 160 22.07 11.29 6.19
N ILE A 161 22.67 12.27 5.53
CA ILE A 161 24.01 12.13 4.95
C ILE A 161 25.04 12.08 6.09
N LYS A 162 25.76 10.98 6.15
CA LYS A 162 26.85 10.78 7.11
C LYS A 162 28.16 11.34 6.58
N ALA A 163 28.43 11.16 5.30
CA ALA A 163 29.62 11.64 4.62
C ALA A 163 29.45 11.58 3.11
N VAL A 164 30.16 12.47 2.41
CA VAL A 164 30.35 12.41 0.97
C VAL A 164 31.81 12.11 0.69
N ILE A 165 32.08 10.92 0.15
CA ILE A 165 33.43 10.46 -0.16
C ILE A 165 33.71 10.74 -1.63
N VAL A 166 34.80 11.48 -1.90
CA VAL A 166 35.25 11.82 -3.24
C VAL A 166 36.56 11.11 -3.52
N ASN A 167 36.58 10.32 -4.59
CA ASN A 167 37.78 9.69 -5.12
C ASN A 167 37.91 10.08 -6.58
N GLU A 168 38.83 11.01 -6.88
CA GLU A 168 38.95 11.70 -8.20
C GLU A 168 37.60 12.34 -8.60
N THR A 169 36.90 11.78 -9.61
CA THR A 169 35.60 12.22 -10.07
C THR A 169 34.46 11.24 -9.67
N THR A 170 34.77 10.24 -8.85
CA THR A 170 33.78 9.31 -8.31
C THR A 170 33.35 9.79 -6.95
N VAL A 171 32.05 9.97 -6.78
CA VAL A 171 31.41 10.43 -5.54
C VAL A 171 30.56 9.31 -4.95
N THR A 172 30.75 9.03 -3.67
CA THR A 172 29.91 8.09 -2.92
C THR A 172 29.24 8.83 -1.77
N ILE A 173 27.91 8.81 -1.74
CA ILE A 173 27.12 9.39 -0.68
C ILE A 173 26.85 8.31 0.38
N GLU A 174 27.44 8.46 1.56
CA GLU A 174 27.16 7.59 2.71
C GLU A 174 26.05 8.19 3.57
N VAL A 175 25.10 7.35 3.97
CA VAL A 175 24.00 7.73 4.85
C VAL A 175 24.12 6.99 6.19
N THR A 176 23.63 7.60 7.25
CA THR A 176 23.63 7.03 8.61
C THR A 176 22.79 5.74 8.67
N ASN A 177 21.64 5.73 7.98
CA ASN A 177 20.73 4.58 7.88
C ASN A 177 20.45 4.32 6.41
N THR A 178 20.49 3.06 5.99
CA THR A 178 20.14 2.66 4.62
C THR A 178 18.72 2.16 4.55
N ALA A 179 18.02 2.54 3.47
CA ALA A 179 16.70 1.99 3.16
C ALA A 179 16.55 1.79 1.65
N PRO A 180 15.84 0.75 1.18
CA PRO A 180 15.69 0.43 -0.24
C PRO A 180 14.91 1.48 -1.02
N TYR A 181 14.24 2.40 -0.33
CA TYR A 181 13.48 3.50 -0.89
C TYR A 181 14.24 4.84 -0.87
N PHE A 182 15.54 4.86 -0.63
CA PHE A 182 16.35 6.07 -0.77
C PHE A 182 16.81 6.24 -2.20
N GLU A 183 16.79 7.49 -2.66
CA GLU A 183 17.28 7.93 -3.96
C GLU A 183 18.29 9.07 -3.76
N TYR A 184 19.31 9.10 -4.61
CA TYR A 184 20.46 10.00 -4.52
C TYR A 184 20.58 10.85 -5.78
N SER A 185 21.08 12.08 -5.63
CA SER A 185 21.30 13.00 -6.75
C SER A 185 22.48 13.93 -6.48
N LEU A 186 23.08 14.48 -7.56
CA LEU A 186 24.05 15.59 -7.50
C LEU A 186 23.49 16.89 -8.11
N ASP A 187 22.33 16.85 -8.75
CA ASP A 187 21.72 18.01 -9.43
C ASP A 187 20.32 18.38 -8.88
N ASN A 188 19.81 17.62 -7.91
CA ASN A 188 18.45 17.75 -7.34
C ASN A 188 17.32 17.56 -8.36
N ILE A 189 17.62 17.02 -9.54
CA ILE A 189 16.65 16.79 -10.63
C ILE A 189 16.60 15.30 -10.98
N SER A 190 17.77 14.75 -11.29
CA SER A 190 17.93 13.36 -11.71
C SER A 190 18.33 12.50 -10.51
N TYR A 191 17.41 11.66 -10.07
CA TYR A 191 17.62 10.77 -8.92
C TYR A 191 17.82 9.32 -9.35
N GLN A 192 18.69 8.60 -8.63
CA GLN A 192 18.99 7.18 -8.84
C GLN A 192 19.03 6.44 -7.50
N SER A 193 18.83 5.13 -7.53
CA SER A 193 18.92 4.27 -6.34
C SER A 193 20.35 3.99 -5.89
N SER A 194 21.33 4.12 -6.80
CA SER A 194 22.75 3.99 -6.46
C SER A 194 23.25 5.25 -5.77
N ASN A 195 24.00 5.09 -4.70
CA ASN A 195 24.66 6.18 -3.98
C ASN A 195 26.04 6.54 -4.55
N ILE A 196 26.42 5.94 -5.71
CA ILE A 196 27.72 6.15 -6.37
C ILE A 196 27.47 6.89 -7.68
N PHE A 197 28.23 7.97 -7.89
CA PHE A 197 28.23 8.79 -9.09
C PHE A 197 29.63 8.80 -9.70
N THR A 198 29.71 8.54 -10.99
CA THR A 198 30.98 8.62 -11.75
C THR A 198 30.98 9.87 -12.62
N ASN A 199 32.18 10.40 -12.89
CA ASN A 199 32.39 11.60 -13.71
C ASN A 199 31.69 12.85 -13.15
N ALA A 200 31.67 13.01 -11.82
CA ALA A 200 31.18 14.21 -11.20
C ALA A 200 31.97 15.45 -11.66
N PRO A 201 31.31 16.57 -11.97
CA PRO A 201 31.99 17.78 -12.40
C PRO A 201 32.93 18.33 -11.32
N ALA A 202 34.06 18.90 -11.76
CA ALA A 202 34.99 19.57 -10.83
C ALA A 202 34.35 20.82 -10.21
N GLY A 203 34.72 21.11 -8.97
CA GLY A 203 34.30 22.28 -8.21
C GLY A 203 33.27 21.93 -7.11
N ILE A 204 32.64 22.96 -6.58
CA ILE A 204 31.62 22.82 -5.53
C ILE A 204 30.37 22.12 -6.10
N GLN A 205 29.95 21.06 -5.43
CA GLN A 205 28.77 20.27 -5.76
C GLN A 205 27.90 20.12 -4.51
N THR A 206 26.68 19.64 -4.69
CA THR A 206 25.78 19.30 -3.59
C THR A 206 25.27 17.88 -3.77
N ALA A 207 25.45 17.07 -2.75
CA ALA A 207 24.86 15.74 -2.65
C ALA A 207 23.45 15.87 -2.08
N TYR A 208 22.51 15.12 -2.65
CA TYR A 208 21.13 15.05 -2.21
C TYR A 208 20.75 13.60 -1.96
N VAL A 209 20.01 13.37 -0.91
CA VAL A 209 19.32 12.10 -0.65
C VAL A 209 17.86 12.39 -0.29
N ARG A 210 16.94 11.58 -0.79
CA ARG A 210 15.52 11.65 -0.43
C ARG A 210 14.90 10.28 -0.34
N ASP A 211 13.75 10.17 0.32
CA ASP A 211 12.88 9.00 0.20
C ASP A 211 11.95 9.09 -1.02
N THR A 212 11.54 7.94 -1.56
CA THR A 212 10.65 7.85 -2.74
C THR A 212 9.23 8.35 -2.49
N SER A 213 8.85 8.58 -1.23
CA SER A 213 7.57 9.21 -0.87
C SER A 213 7.64 10.74 -0.85
N PHE A 214 8.83 11.31 -1.08
CA PHE A 214 9.11 12.76 -1.04
C PHE A 214 8.80 13.41 0.31
N CYS A 215 8.77 12.62 1.38
CA CYS A 215 8.50 13.11 2.73
C CYS A 215 9.73 13.73 3.38
N ASN A 216 10.90 13.18 3.10
CA ASN A 216 12.14 13.55 3.77
C ASN A 216 13.28 13.62 2.76
N SER A 217 14.17 14.58 2.99
CA SER A 217 15.40 14.75 2.21
C SER A 217 16.49 15.33 3.09
N ASP A 218 17.74 15.11 2.67
CA ASP A 218 18.91 15.76 3.24
C ASP A 218 19.87 16.15 2.12
N GLN A 219 20.74 17.12 2.39
CA GLN A 219 21.74 17.60 1.43
C GLN A 219 23.02 18.03 2.12
N GLU A 220 24.15 17.83 1.45
CA GLU A 220 25.46 18.23 1.90
C GLU A 220 26.31 18.79 0.75
N GLN A 221 26.97 19.92 0.99
CA GLN A 221 27.93 20.47 0.03
C GLN A 221 29.28 19.80 0.16
N PHE A 222 29.89 19.49 -0.98
CA PHE A 222 31.22 18.91 -1.06
C PHE A 222 31.94 19.49 -2.28
N ILE A 223 33.22 19.14 -2.43
CA ILE A 223 34.00 19.57 -3.58
C ILE A 223 34.63 18.38 -4.29
N VAL A 224 34.63 18.45 -5.63
CA VAL A 224 35.35 17.52 -6.50
C VAL A 224 36.60 18.23 -6.98
N ILE A 225 37.77 17.78 -6.51
CA ILE A 225 39.07 18.30 -6.96
C ILE A 225 39.50 17.47 -8.16
N ALA A 226 39.37 18.04 -9.35
CA ALA A 226 39.78 17.42 -10.59
C ALA A 226 40.75 18.39 -11.32
N PRO A 227 42.04 18.26 -11.07
CA PRO A 227 43.03 19.13 -11.72
C PRO A 227 43.05 18.86 -13.24
N PRO A 228 43.25 19.90 -14.07
CA PRO A 228 43.43 19.71 -15.50
C PRO A 228 44.63 18.80 -15.81
N LYS A 229 44.43 17.87 -16.74
CA LYS A 229 45.49 16.91 -17.13
C LYS A 229 46.62 17.56 -17.93
N PHE A 230 46.37 18.72 -18.54
CA PHE A 230 47.32 19.50 -19.32
C PHE A 230 46.90 20.97 -19.38
N PHE A 231 47.83 21.83 -19.77
CA PHE A 231 47.58 23.21 -20.14
C PHE A 231 48.49 23.56 -21.32
N THR A 232 48.14 24.63 -22.06
CA THR A 232 48.81 25.05 -23.29
C THR A 232 49.05 26.55 -23.26
N PRO A 233 50.17 27.00 -22.65
CA PRO A 233 50.44 28.43 -22.46
C PRO A 233 50.91 29.09 -23.78
N ASN A 234 49.98 29.24 -24.72
CA ASN A 234 50.21 29.85 -26.04
C ASN A 234 49.50 31.21 -26.19
N ASN A 235 48.84 31.66 -25.14
CA ASN A 235 48.14 32.94 -25.06
C ASN A 235 46.99 33.10 -26.08
N ASP A 236 46.30 31.96 -26.39
CA ASP A 236 45.11 31.95 -27.26
C ASP A 236 43.78 32.08 -26.46
N GLY A 237 43.87 32.17 -25.16
CA GLY A 237 42.73 32.28 -24.23
C GLY A 237 42.10 30.94 -23.80
N PHE A 238 42.70 29.81 -24.26
CA PHE A 238 42.22 28.48 -23.90
C PHE A 238 43.30 27.65 -23.21
N ASN A 239 43.03 27.20 -21.98
CA ASN A 239 43.98 26.39 -21.18
C ASN A 239 45.38 27.00 -21.04
N ASP A 240 45.49 28.32 -21.07
CA ASP A 240 46.77 29.01 -20.94
C ASP A 240 47.37 28.92 -19.55
N VAL A 241 46.56 28.66 -18.55
CA VAL A 241 47.00 28.51 -17.17
C VAL A 241 46.47 27.17 -16.60
N TRP A 242 47.28 26.56 -15.74
CA TRP A 242 46.84 25.42 -14.97
C TRP A 242 46.12 25.90 -13.70
N TYR A 243 44.84 25.54 -13.55
CA TYR A 243 43.96 26.04 -12.51
C TYR A 243 43.11 24.90 -11.96
N VAL A 244 43.02 24.78 -10.62
CA VAL A 244 42.08 23.86 -9.95
C VAL A 244 40.86 24.64 -9.52
N LYS A 245 39.69 24.25 -10.06
CA LYS A 245 38.44 24.93 -9.85
C LYS A 245 38.04 24.92 -8.36
N ASP A 246 37.61 26.07 -7.86
CA ASP A 246 37.12 26.29 -6.48
C ASP A 246 38.16 25.93 -5.38
N PHE A 247 39.45 25.93 -5.74
CA PHE A 247 40.52 25.66 -4.77
C PHE A 247 40.61 26.73 -3.67
N GLU A 248 40.18 27.94 -3.93
CA GLU A 248 40.12 29.08 -3.04
C GLU A 248 39.23 28.88 -1.82
N VAL A 249 38.28 27.95 -1.84
CA VAL A 249 37.41 27.66 -0.69
C VAL A 249 38.11 26.89 0.43
N TYR A 250 39.33 26.43 0.19
CA TYR A 250 40.14 25.71 1.18
C TYR A 250 41.27 26.58 1.75
N PRO A 251 41.01 27.39 2.78
CA PRO A 251 41.95 28.42 3.22
C PRO A 251 43.31 27.92 3.72
N LYS A 252 43.41 26.62 4.00
CA LYS A 252 44.64 25.98 4.49
C LYS A 252 45.23 24.96 3.51
N ALA A 253 44.67 24.79 2.34
CA ALA A 253 45.17 23.84 1.35
C ALA A 253 46.32 24.41 0.59
N THR A 254 47.25 23.53 0.15
CA THR A 254 48.36 23.85 -0.76
C THR A 254 48.47 22.78 -1.83
N ILE A 255 48.77 23.21 -3.06
CA ILE A 255 49.07 22.31 -4.16
C ILE A 255 50.53 22.53 -4.52
N SER A 256 51.34 21.48 -4.41
CA SER A 256 52.75 21.52 -4.79
C SER A 256 52.95 20.85 -6.16
N ILE A 257 53.57 21.54 -7.08
CA ILE A 257 53.87 21.08 -8.43
C ILE A 257 55.33 20.74 -8.51
N PHE A 258 55.64 19.52 -8.93
CA PHE A 258 57.02 19.02 -9.04
C PHE A 258 57.33 18.67 -10.49
N ASP A 259 58.58 18.79 -10.89
CA ASP A 259 59.05 18.26 -12.16
C ASP A 259 59.24 16.73 -12.09
N GLN A 260 59.56 16.11 -13.22
CA GLN A 260 59.77 14.66 -13.33
C GLN A 260 60.94 14.12 -12.46
N TYR A 261 61.77 14.99 -11.94
CA TYR A 261 62.91 14.64 -11.08
C TYR A 261 62.60 14.89 -9.59
N GLY A 262 61.41 15.30 -9.25
CA GLY A 262 60.97 15.57 -7.89
C GLY A 262 61.37 16.94 -7.37
N LYS A 263 61.82 17.86 -8.21
CA LYS A 263 62.14 19.24 -7.81
C LYS A 263 60.84 20.06 -7.77
N LEU A 264 60.60 20.76 -6.66
CA LEU A 264 59.48 21.69 -6.53
C LEU A 264 59.59 22.81 -7.58
N VAL A 265 58.57 22.94 -8.42
CA VAL A 265 58.50 23.97 -9.48
C VAL A 265 57.60 25.12 -9.03
N SER A 266 56.50 24.84 -8.42
CA SER A 266 55.55 25.84 -7.91
C SER A 266 54.76 25.33 -6.73
N GLN A 267 54.22 26.25 -5.91
CA GLN A 267 53.27 25.97 -4.86
C GLN A 267 52.11 26.95 -4.95
N LEU A 268 50.91 26.41 -5.07
CA LEU A 268 49.69 27.19 -5.12
C LEU A 268 49.04 27.21 -3.74
N SER A 269 48.34 28.29 -3.48
CA SER A 269 47.54 28.51 -2.28
C SER A 269 46.16 29.06 -2.65
N PRO A 270 45.19 29.10 -1.75
CA PRO A 270 43.88 29.71 -2.03
C PRO A 270 43.92 31.18 -2.46
N THR A 271 45.04 31.88 -2.21
CA THR A 271 45.27 33.27 -2.65
C THR A 271 46.09 33.33 -3.95
N ASN A 272 46.66 32.23 -4.42
CA ASN A 272 47.40 32.10 -5.65
C ASN A 272 47.04 30.76 -6.32
N VAL A 273 45.94 30.77 -7.06
CA VAL A 273 45.17 29.56 -7.49
C VAL A 273 45.59 28.99 -8.83
N SER A 274 46.48 29.66 -9.55
CA SER A 274 46.86 29.26 -10.92
C SER A 274 48.38 29.25 -11.16
N TRP A 275 48.81 28.43 -12.09
CA TRP A 275 50.20 28.33 -12.57
C TRP A 275 50.26 28.36 -14.08
#